data_d300c0892c171c3d117b8dd319884660
#
_entry.id   d300c0892c171c3d117b8dd319884660
#
_cell.length_a   1.000
_cell.length_b   1.000
_cell.length_c   1.000
_cell.angle_alpha   90.00
_cell.angle_beta   90.00
_cell.angle_gamma   90.00
#
_symmetry.space_group_name_H-M   'P 1'
#
loop_
_entity.id
_entity.type
_entity.pdbx_description
1 polymer ?
#
loop_
_entity_poly.entity_id
_entity_poly.type
_entity_poly.pdbx_seq_one_letter_code
_entity_poly.pdbx_strand_id
1 'polypeptide(L)'
;MKIRRLICAALAASLALCPAAFAADTAPKTDRIVTTQNGTGYSVSSVGRHIIPVSDSSQSFDFSPLDGYDLSTLIISDGKYTDRANVVHLDNDLTLNGVTYPIHYQSKTDNGGTSVIRATVDIPAAQDDVTLSAETVST
;
A
#
# COMPACT_ATOMS: atom_id res chain seq x y z
N MET A 1 50.20 15.12 -21.25
CA MET A 1 49.58 15.14 -21.36
C MET A 1 48.89 15.00 -21.08
N LYS A 2 48.83 14.88 -20.88
CA LYS A 2 48.05 14.76 -20.82
C LYS A 2 47.09 14.50 -20.24
N ILE A 3 47.03 14.46 -20.01
CA ILE A 3 45.96 14.32 -19.79
C ILE A 3 45.11 14.05 -19.23
N ARG A 4 45.07 14.03 -18.97
CA ARG A 4 44.10 13.90 -18.91
C ARG A 4 43.30 13.40 -18.42
N ARG A 5 43.51 13.41 -18.20
CA ARG A 5 42.63 13.09 -18.14
C ARG A 5 41.89 12.57 -17.58
N LEU A 6 42.05 12.62 -17.38
CA LEU A 6 41.15 12.35 -17.28
C LEU A 6 40.55 12.10 -16.74
N ILE A 7 40.66 12.09 -16.47
CA ILE A 7 39.75 12.11 -16.43
C ILE A 7 39.17 11.78 -16.14
N CYS A 8 39.99 11.70 -16.03
CA CYS A 8 39.18 11.70 -16.20
C CYS A 8 38.73 11.38 -15.88
N ALA A 9 39.11 11.24 -15.35
CA ALA A 9 38.53 11.22 -15.48
C ALA A 9 37.97 10.90 -15.05
N ALA A 10 38.60 10.79 -14.60
CA ALA A 10 38.00 10.90 -14.67
C ALA A 10 37.35 10.60 -14.27
N LEU A 11 37.71 10.40 -13.80
CA LEU A 11 36.90 10.54 -13.89
C LEU A 11 36.27 10.27 -13.77
N ALA A 12 37.00 10.25 -13.29
CA ALA A 12 36.33 10.44 -13.66
C ALA A 12 35.70 10.10 -13.47
N ALA A 13 36.15 9.84 -12.87
CA ALA A 13 35.46 10.01 -13.13
C ALA A 13 34.79 9.77 -12.92
N SER A 14 35.19 9.59 -12.23
CA SER A 14 34.40 9.82 -12.56
C SER A 14 33.70 9.54 -12.48
N LEU A 15 33.97 9.32 -11.74
CA LEU A 15 33.07 9.50 -12.08
C LEU A 15 32.51 9.34 -12.10
N ALA A 16 33.19 9.30 -11.67
CA ALA A 16 32.49 9.56 -12.16
C ALA A 16 31.96 9.46 -12.09
N LEU A 17 32.22 9.28 -11.38
CA LEU A 17 31.47 9.56 -11.70
C LEU A 17 30.90 9.57 -11.64
N CYS A 18 31.23 9.47 -11.11
CA CYS A 18 30.53 9.76 -11.44
C CYS A 18 29.87 9.56 -11.15
N PRO A 19 29.91 9.42 -10.81
CA PRO A 19 29.10 9.40 -10.74
C PRO A 19 28.47 9.11 -10.25
N ALA A 20 28.63 8.99 -9.97
CA ALA A 20 27.98 8.89 -9.88
C ALA A 20 27.39 8.79 -9.48
N ALA A 21 27.44 8.89 -9.07
CA ALA A 21 26.82 8.98 -9.16
C ALA A 21 26.21 8.74 -8.97
N PHE A 22 26.06 8.84 -8.79
CA PHE A 22 25.10 8.52 -8.83
C PHE A 22 24.72 7.43 -8.24
N ALA A 23 24.77 7.18 -7.65
CA ALA A 23 24.88 5.83 -7.15
C ALA A 23 24.01 5.58 -5.94
N ALA A 24 23.88 6.53 -5.11
CA ALA A 24 22.98 6.47 -3.97
C ALA A 24 21.56 6.14 -4.42
N ASP A 25 21.21 6.57 -5.60
CA ASP A 25 19.89 6.38 -6.14
C ASP A 25 19.58 4.92 -6.50
N THR A 26 20.61 4.08 -6.56
CA THR A 26 20.42 2.68 -6.90
C THR A 26 20.31 1.78 -5.67
N ALA A 27 20.46 2.33 -4.47
CA ALA A 27 20.31 1.54 -3.26
C ALA A 27 18.86 1.06 -3.10
N PRO A 28 18.63 -0.22 -2.80
CA PRO A 28 17.26 -0.72 -2.59
C PRO A 28 16.62 -0.03 -1.40
N LYS A 29 15.32 0.16 -1.48
CA LYS A 29 14.54 0.60 -0.32
C LYS A 29 14.56 -0.49 0.74
N THR A 30 14.66 -0.11 1.98
CA THR A 30 14.53 -1.03 3.10
C THR A 30 13.18 -0.90 3.79
N ASP A 31 12.56 0.28 3.69
CA ASP A 31 11.26 0.58 4.28
C ASP A 31 10.35 1.20 3.24
N ARG A 32 9.07 1.05 3.46
CA ARG A 32 8.02 1.71 2.67
C ARG A 32 6.96 2.26 3.61
N ILE A 33 6.09 3.10 3.06
CA ILE A 33 5.03 3.74 3.80
C ILE A 33 3.70 3.15 3.34
N VAL A 34 2.94 2.59 4.28
CA VAL A 34 1.55 2.21 4.07
C VAL A 34 0.70 3.19 4.86
N THR A 35 -0.13 3.95 4.18
CA THR A 35 -0.99 4.94 4.79
C THR A 35 -2.42 4.42 4.81
N THR A 36 -3.06 4.46 5.97
CA THR A 36 -4.48 4.15 6.09
C THR A 36 -5.25 5.43 6.36
N GLN A 37 -6.39 5.59 5.72
CA GLN A 37 -7.20 6.79 5.83
C GLN A 37 -8.56 6.48 6.44
N ASN A 38 -9.00 7.33 7.36
CA ASN A 38 -10.39 7.36 7.79
C ASN A 38 -11.26 7.97 6.69
N GLY A 39 -12.54 7.69 6.77
CA GLY A 39 -13.54 8.27 5.89
C GLY A 39 -14.91 8.16 6.52
N THR A 40 -15.93 8.50 5.74
CA THR A 40 -17.30 8.49 6.22
C THR A 40 -17.80 7.06 6.39
N GLY A 41 -18.32 6.75 7.56
CA GLY A 41 -19.06 5.50 7.79
C GLY A 41 -18.21 4.29 8.10
N TYR A 42 -16.89 4.43 8.28
CA TYR A 42 -16.04 3.32 8.67
C TYR A 42 -14.91 3.77 9.58
N SER A 43 -14.31 2.81 10.24
CA SER A 43 -13.09 3.01 11.02
C SER A 43 -12.00 2.03 10.57
N VAL A 44 -10.77 2.39 10.84
CA VAL A 44 -9.58 1.57 10.57
C VAL A 44 -8.91 1.25 11.88
N SER A 45 -8.36 0.04 12.01
CA SER A 45 -7.69 -0.42 13.23
C SER A 45 -6.53 0.49 13.65
N SER A 46 -5.84 1.07 12.66
CA SER A 46 -4.76 2.02 12.93
C SER A 46 -4.68 2.99 11.75
N VAL A 47 -4.97 4.27 12.01
CA VAL A 47 -5.01 5.31 11.00
C VAL A 47 -3.67 6.01 10.91
N GLY A 48 -3.28 6.41 9.71
CA GLY A 48 -2.11 7.23 9.47
C GLY A 48 -1.02 6.55 8.68
N ARG A 49 0.18 7.07 8.82
CA ARG A 49 1.35 6.57 8.08
C ARG A 49 2.05 5.50 8.89
N HIS A 50 2.32 4.38 8.25
CA HIS A 50 2.99 3.25 8.88
C HIS A 50 4.26 2.95 8.09
N ILE A 51 5.41 2.98 8.76
CA ILE A 51 6.68 2.62 8.15
C ILE A 51 6.86 1.12 8.33
N ILE A 52 6.90 0.39 7.22
CA ILE A 52 6.93 -1.07 7.21
C ILE A 52 8.14 -1.52 6.40
N PRO A 53 8.98 -2.41 6.95
CA PRO A 53 10.07 -2.98 6.15
C PRO A 53 9.54 -3.64 4.88
N VAL A 54 10.25 -3.47 3.78
CA VAL A 54 9.81 -4.00 2.47
C VAL A 54 9.69 -5.52 2.47
N SER A 55 10.42 -6.19 3.35
CA SER A 55 10.41 -7.65 3.49
C SER A 55 9.34 -8.16 4.46
N ASP A 56 8.67 -7.27 5.20
CA ASP A 56 7.67 -7.66 6.19
C ASP A 56 6.36 -8.01 5.51
N SER A 57 5.82 -9.18 5.83
CA SER A 57 4.51 -9.64 5.35
C SER A 57 3.57 -10.00 6.50
N SER A 58 3.86 -9.50 7.70
CA SER A 58 3.09 -9.83 8.91
C SER A 58 2.05 -8.79 9.29
N GLN A 59 1.98 -7.66 8.59
CA GLN A 59 1.09 -6.56 8.93
C GLN A 59 -0.26 -6.71 8.23
N SER A 60 -1.29 -6.24 8.91
CA SER A 60 -2.64 -6.16 8.34
C SER A 60 -3.39 -4.98 8.94
N PHE A 61 -4.42 -4.52 8.25
CA PHE A 61 -5.28 -3.43 8.72
C PHE A 61 -6.74 -3.83 8.58
N ASP A 62 -7.53 -3.51 9.61
CA ASP A 62 -8.95 -3.84 9.67
C ASP A 62 -9.78 -2.61 9.34
N PHE A 63 -10.76 -2.80 8.46
CA PHE A 63 -11.76 -1.80 8.14
C PHE A 63 -13.10 -2.30 8.64
N SER A 64 -13.78 -1.49 9.44
CA SER A 64 -15.06 -1.86 10.05
C SER A 64 -16.10 -0.79 9.79
N PRO A 65 -17.32 -1.17 9.36
CA PRO A 65 -18.37 -0.17 9.18
C PRO A 65 -18.84 0.37 10.53
N LEU A 66 -19.19 1.63 10.54
CA LEU A 66 -19.87 2.26 11.69
C LEU A 66 -21.36 1.97 11.62
N ASP A 67 -22.04 2.20 12.74
CA ASP A 67 -23.51 2.01 12.81
C ASP A 67 -24.20 2.86 11.73
N GLY A 68 -25.13 2.26 11.03
CA GLY A 68 -25.87 2.92 9.96
C GLY A 68 -25.17 2.87 8.60
N TYR A 69 -24.06 2.13 8.48
CA TYR A 69 -23.31 2.02 7.23
C TYR A 69 -22.90 0.59 6.95
N ASP A 70 -22.75 0.28 5.67
CA ASP A 70 -22.11 -0.94 5.20
C ASP A 70 -20.87 -0.60 4.39
N LEU A 71 -19.83 -1.41 4.51
CA LEU A 71 -18.67 -1.30 3.61
C LEU A 71 -19.11 -1.69 2.19
N SER A 72 -18.78 -0.87 1.22
CA SER A 72 -19.06 -1.17 -0.19
C SER A 72 -17.79 -1.48 -0.99
N THR A 73 -16.69 -0.79 -0.69
CA THR A 73 -15.48 -0.86 -1.50
C THR A 73 -14.26 -0.67 -0.62
N LEU A 74 -13.21 -1.46 -0.87
CA LEU A 74 -11.87 -1.20 -0.36
C LEU A 74 -11.03 -0.67 -1.52
N ILE A 75 -10.14 0.27 -1.22
CA ILE A 75 -9.37 0.98 -2.24
C ILE A 75 -7.90 0.98 -1.85
N ILE A 76 -7.04 0.67 -2.80
CA ILE A 76 -5.59 0.83 -2.68
C ILE A 76 -5.07 1.72 -3.81
N SER A 77 -4.15 2.60 -3.48
CA SER A 77 -3.57 3.52 -4.47
C SER A 77 -2.11 3.79 -4.15
N ASP A 78 -1.29 3.95 -5.18
CA ASP A 78 0.09 4.41 -5.03
C ASP A 78 0.27 5.86 -5.49
N GLY A 79 -0.83 6.57 -5.75
CA GLY A 79 -0.81 7.93 -6.28
C GLY A 79 -0.83 7.98 -7.80
N LYS A 80 -0.54 6.88 -8.47
CA LYS A 80 -0.56 6.77 -9.93
C LYS A 80 -1.59 5.78 -10.41
N TYR A 81 -1.68 4.64 -9.75
CA TYR A 81 -2.63 3.57 -10.05
C TYR A 81 -3.53 3.34 -8.85
N THR A 82 -4.71 2.83 -9.10
CA THR A 82 -5.72 2.53 -8.07
C THR A 82 -6.36 1.20 -8.40
N ASP A 83 -6.58 0.39 -7.38
CA ASP A 83 -7.41 -0.81 -7.48
C ASP A 83 -8.52 -0.76 -6.44
N ARG A 84 -9.62 -1.43 -6.74
CA ARG A 84 -10.83 -1.45 -5.92
C ARG A 84 -11.30 -2.88 -5.76
N ALA A 85 -11.70 -3.22 -4.55
CA ALA A 85 -12.33 -4.50 -4.25
C ALA A 85 -13.78 -4.26 -3.83
N ASN A 86 -14.69 -5.01 -4.41
CA ASN A 86 -16.11 -4.92 -4.09
C ASN A 86 -16.40 -5.78 -2.86
N VAL A 87 -16.74 -5.13 -1.76
CA VAL A 87 -17.02 -5.82 -0.49
C VAL A 87 -18.34 -6.58 -0.57
N VAL A 88 -19.33 -6.05 -1.28
CA VAL A 88 -20.63 -6.73 -1.42
C VAL A 88 -20.46 -8.09 -2.10
N HIS A 89 -19.55 -8.18 -3.06
CA HIS A 89 -19.25 -9.44 -3.75
C HIS A 89 -18.15 -10.25 -3.04
N LEU A 90 -17.65 -9.78 -1.90
CA LEU A 90 -16.58 -10.44 -1.14
C LEU A 90 -15.33 -10.68 -1.99
N ASP A 91 -14.94 -9.69 -2.78
CA ASP A 91 -13.69 -9.75 -3.52
C ASP A 91 -12.55 -10.01 -2.53
N ASN A 92 -11.69 -10.96 -2.84
CA ASN A 92 -10.75 -11.49 -1.86
C ASN A 92 -9.35 -10.93 -1.97
N ASP A 93 -9.12 -9.97 -2.85
CA ASP A 93 -7.83 -9.28 -2.92
C ASP A 93 -7.92 -7.90 -3.60
N LEU A 94 -6.87 -7.12 -3.38
CA LEU A 94 -6.53 -5.93 -4.15
C LEU A 94 -5.21 -6.23 -4.84
N THR A 95 -5.06 -5.78 -6.09
CA THR A 95 -3.81 -5.97 -6.84
C THR A 95 -3.32 -4.63 -7.36
N LEU A 96 -2.08 -4.30 -7.07
CA LEU A 96 -1.47 -3.04 -7.49
C LEU A 96 -0.03 -3.31 -7.89
N ASN A 97 0.34 -2.93 -9.13
CA ASN A 97 1.68 -3.13 -9.68
C ASN A 97 2.16 -4.59 -9.57
N GLY A 98 1.24 -5.54 -9.81
CA GLY A 98 1.57 -6.96 -9.74
C GLY A 98 1.67 -7.54 -8.34
N VAL A 99 1.41 -6.74 -7.31
CA VAL A 99 1.43 -7.19 -5.91
C VAL A 99 -0.01 -7.41 -5.45
N THR A 100 -0.28 -8.57 -4.86
CA THR A 100 -1.60 -8.94 -4.37
C THR A 100 -1.67 -8.72 -2.86
N TYR A 101 -2.72 -8.01 -2.44
CA TYR A 101 -3.04 -7.70 -1.04
C TYR A 101 -4.29 -8.49 -0.67
N PRO A 102 -4.15 -9.62 0.02
CA PRO A 102 -5.32 -10.46 0.35
C PRO A 102 -6.29 -9.74 1.28
N ILE A 103 -7.57 -10.04 1.11
CA ILE A 103 -8.64 -9.50 1.96
C ILE A 103 -9.35 -10.67 2.64
N HIS A 104 -9.55 -10.55 3.94
CA HIS A 104 -10.30 -11.50 4.75
C HIS A 104 -11.48 -10.78 5.37
N TYR A 105 -12.66 -11.42 5.32
CA TYR A 105 -13.88 -10.82 5.84
C TYR A 105 -14.36 -11.55 7.07
N GLN A 106 -14.90 -10.78 8.01
CA GLN A 106 -15.72 -11.31 9.08
C GLN A 106 -17.14 -10.82 8.87
N SER A 107 -18.10 -11.74 8.88
CA SER A 107 -19.50 -11.45 8.63
C SER A 107 -20.33 -11.89 9.80
N LYS A 108 -21.51 -11.28 9.95
CA LYS A 108 -22.52 -11.78 10.87
C LYS A 108 -23.82 -11.97 10.13
N THR A 109 -24.57 -12.97 10.56
CA THR A 109 -25.89 -13.28 10.01
C THR A 109 -26.94 -13.04 11.07
N ASP A 110 -27.99 -12.34 10.70
CA ASP A 110 -29.15 -12.09 11.55
C ASP A 110 -30.42 -12.19 10.70
N ASN A 111 -31.56 -11.76 11.25
CA ASN A 111 -32.84 -11.84 10.55
C ASN A 111 -32.89 -11.00 9.27
N GLY A 112 -32.03 -10.00 9.16
CA GLY A 112 -31.91 -9.16 7.99
C GLY A 112 -30.96 -9.68 6.92
N GLY A 113 -30.31 -10.83 7.17
CA GLY A 113 -29.36 -11.43 6.26
C GLY A 113 -27.92 -11.36 6.77
N THR A 114 -26.96 -11.48 5.86
CA THR A 114 -25.54 -11.49 6.18
C THR A 114 -24.92 -10.15 5.85
N SER A 115 -24.15 -9.59 6.79
CA SER A 115 -23.43 -8.34 6.60
C SER A 115 -21.97 -8.47 7.03
N VAL A 116 -21.08 -7.77 6.32
CA VAL A 116 -19.65 -7.72 6.67
C VAL A 116 -19.48 -6.77 7.85
N ILE A 117 -18.85 -7.25 8.91
CA ILE A 117 -18.55 -6.46 10.10
C ILE A 117 -17.08 -6.08 10.19
N ARG A 118 -16.24 -6.67 9.37
CA ARG A 118 -14.81 -6.34 9.28
C ARG A 118 -14.23 -6.86 7.97
N ALA A 119 -13.38 -6.06 7.36
CA ALA A 119 -12.55 -6.47 6.23
C ALA A 119 -11.09 -6.24 6.62
N THR A 120 -10.28 -7.28 6.59
CA THR A 120 -8.87 -7.22 6.95
C THR A 120 -8.04 -7.30 5.67
N VAL A 121 -7.20 -6.28 5.43
CA VAL A 121 -6.29 -6.24 4.29
C VAL A 121 -4.90 -6.64 4.78
N ASP A 122 -4.37 -7.72 4.23
CA ASP A 122 -3.01 -8.17 4.54
C ASP A 122 -2.00 -7.40 3.68
N ILE A 123 -0.89 -7.01 4.29
CA ILE A 123 0.15 -6.24 3.64
C ILE A 123 1.31 -7.18 3.31
N PRO A 124 1.49 -7.58 2.05
CA PRO A 124 2.58 -8.47 1.68
C PRO A 124 3.91 -7.72 1.63
N ALA A 125 4.99 -8.47 1.52
CA ALA A 125 6.30 -7.89 1.21
C ALA A 125 6.23 -7.20 -0.15
N ALA A 126 6.63 -5.94 -0.21
CA ALA A 126 6.59 -5.14 -1.45
C ALA A 126 7.42 -3.87 -1.30
N GLN A 127 7.68 -3.22 -2.43
CA GLN A 127 8.50 -2.00 -2.48
C GLN A 127 7.66 -0.73 -2.45
N ASP A 128 6.39 -0.79 -2.88
CA ASP A 128 5.63 0.42 -3.15
C ASP A 128 5.04 1.04 -1.88
N ASP A 129 5.06 2.35 -1.84
CA ASP A 129 4.26 3.12 -0.88
C ASP A 129 2.82 3.10 -1.37
N VAL A 130 1.89 2.81 -0.48
CA VAL A 130 0.47 2.71 -0.85
C VAL A 130 -0.41 3.38 0.19
N THR A 131 -1.62 3.74 -0.24
CA THR A 131 -2.67 4.28 0.62
C THR A 131 -3.87 3.35 0.54
N LEU A 132 -4.40 3.01 1.70
CA LEU A 132 -5.61 2.20 1.85
C LEU A 132 -6.75 3.04 2.37
N SER A 133 -7.92 2.89 1.79
CA SER A 133 -9.14 3.55 2.22
C SER A 133 -10.34 2.67 1.88
N ALA A 134 -11.54 3.16 2.20
CA ALA A 134 -12.76 2.44 1.91
C ALA A 134 -13.87 3.39 1.53
N GLU A 135 -14.93 2.84 0.99
CA GLU A 135 -16.19 3.54 0.76
C GLU A 135 -17.31 2.77 1.43
N THR A 136 -18.34 3.49 1.82
CA THR A 136 -19.51 2.93 2.51
C THR A 136 -20.79 3.41 1.85
N VAL A 137 -21.88 2.72 2.17
CA VAL A 137 -23.23 3.15 1.82
C VAL A 137 -24.04 3.22 3.10
N SER A 138 -24.95 4.19 3.19
CA SER A 138 -25.91 4.29 4.30
C SER A 138 -26.90 3.14 4.25
N THR A 139 -27.21 2.59 5.39
CA THR A 139 -28.22 1.55 5.50
C THR A 139 -29.59 2.13 5.85
#